data_f576cc2f36bae35029368a2fcc449ed9
#
_entry.id   f576cc2f36bae35029368a2fcc449ed9
#
_cell.length_a   1.000
_cell.length_b   1.000
_cell.length_c   1.000
_cell.angle_alpha   90.00
_cell.angle_beta   90.00
_cell.angle_gamma   90.00
#
_symmetry.space_group_name_H-M   'P 1'
#
loop_
_entity.id
_entity.type
_entity.pdbx_description
1 polymer ?
#
loop_
_entity_poly.entity_id
_entity_poly.type
_entity_poly.pdbx_seq_one_letter_code
_entity_poly.pdbx_strand_id
1 'polypeptide(L)'
;MKRTLLGLTLALSALPVSALADCLSGSDFAKNSTVTLYEQVSLVKKQISDWRINGRNPYTRHNIYNDAGVNLTSKCAIVDNALDLDLSLYGLTWYSPRKVGAFEEDDSRSQLLIERLRLAYAVSDSVQLEVGKLQAKQGLFFLRSPSDLTPHYYAGFKPTRLYDPALRTAYQSSSWAATLSMDNRDESLSLTMIPKLATIDKYYLTSSNWSANQRGNSSEAWLLSYTSHAFRQHTPGMRILLGDSQSVAVSDSYHYTPQLTLNAEMAWHREQRWRHLSEEKSAEVQNYAFPSSLYDTEDKNGVELAVGGQYTTDTFNVFGLEYYYQSEGYSRSEWRKQRELMTFLNTPTGYAPLDRAFDSYKYLMASEISNTGNKGMLQGKHYLNAWSSVQLTHQIAVQPYFIVNLMDKSTLSGLHISAPLTFIDDQLEAYTGVYSALGSANSEFAFFGDVAGGYVGFKYYL
;
A
#
# COMPACT_ATOMS: atom_id res chain seq x y z
N MET A 1 7.54 -29.12 -11.95
CA MET A 1 8.33 -28.45 -10.91
C MET A 1 9.77 -28.94 -10.68
N LYS A 2 10.22 -30.10 -11.17
CA LYS A 2 11.61 -30.59 -10.96
C LYS A 2 12.65 -30.11 -12.00
N ARG A 3 12.25 -29.49 -13.10
CA ARG A 3 13.17 -29.06 -14.18
C ARG A 3 13.64 -27.62 -14.14
N THR A 4 12.94 -26.75 -13.42
CA THR A 4 13.29 -25.31 -13.29
C THR A 4 14.32 -25.01 -12.21
N LEU A 5 14.46 -25.87 -11.19
CA LEU A 5 15.50 -25.70 -10.17
C LEU A 5 16.90 -26.04 -10.69
N LEU A 6 17.02 -26.88 -11.72
CA LEU A 6 18.33 -27.30 -12.26
C LEU A 6 19.02 -26.17 -13.06
N GLY A 7 18.26 -25.25 -13.63
CA GLY A 7 18.80 -24.10 -14.37
C GLY A 7 19.45 -23.04 -13.49
N LEU A 8 18.92 -22.81 -12.30
CA LEU A 8 19.44 -21.81 -11.38
C LEU A 8 20.74 -22.27 -10.69
N THR A 9 20.86 -23.57 -10.41
CA THR A 9 22.08 -24.17 -9.82
C THR A 9 23.25 -24.20 -10.79
N LEU A 10 23.02 -24.32 -12.08
CA LEU A 10 24.09 -24.32 -13.11
C LEU A 10 24.62 -22.90 -13.41
N ALA A 11 23.83 -21.85 -13.22
CA ALA A 11 24.29 -20.47 -13.40
C ALA A 11 25.20 -20.01 -12.25
N LEU A 12 24.95 -20.47 -11.02
CA LEU A 12 25.78 -20.14 -9.87
C LEU A 12 27.16 -20.87 -9.86
N SER A 13 27.30 -22.01 -10.54
CA SER A 13 28.55 -22.79 -10.59
C SER A 13 29.54 -22.29 -11.63
N ALA A 14 29.21 -21.33 -12.47
CA ALA A 14 30.06 -20.75 -13.51
C ALA A 14 30.74 -19.43 -13.11
N LEU A 15 30.53 -18.95 -11.88
CA LEU A 15 31.18 -17.71 -11.41
C LEU A 15 32.61 -18.00 -10.98
N PRO A 16 33.60 -17.24 -11.44
CA PRO A 16 35.00 -17.40 -10.99
C PRO A 16 35.10 -17.09 -9.49
N VAL A 17 35.57 -18.05 -8.71
CA VAL A 17 35.67 -17.98 -7.23
C VAL A 17 36.56 -16.83 -6.73
N SER A 18 37.29 -16.16 -7.60
CA SER A 18 38.25 -15.08 -7.27
C SER A 18 37.62 -13.67 -7.16
N ALA A 19 36.32 -13.50 -7.38
CA ALA A 19 35.64 -12.21 -7.33
C ALA A 19 34.48 -12.20 -6.30
N LEU A 20 34.64 -12.92 -5.18
CA LEU A 20 33.68 -12.86 -4.09
C LEU A 20 33.91 -11.57 -3.31
N ALA A 21 33.02 -10.61 -3.53
CA ALA A 21 33.06 -9.27 -2.95
C ALA A 21 32.26 -9.18 -1.65
N ASP A 22 32.31 -8.05 -1.08
CA ASP A 22 31.86 -7.45 0.17
C ASP A 22 30.72 -8.13 0.99
N CYS A 23 29.74 -8.78 0.37
CA CYS A 23 28.61 -9.38 1.09
C CYS A 23 28.93 -10.67 1.86
N LEU A 24 30.01 -11.37 1.52
CA LEU A 24 30.30 -12.69 2.07
C LEU A 24 31.24 -12.65 3.27
N SER A 25 31.90 -11.52 3.55
CA SER A 25 32.57 -11.29 4.81
C SER A 25 31.62 -10.63 5.81
N GLY A 26 31.59 -11.13 7.05
CA GLY A 26 30.70 -10.54 8.07
C GLY A 26 31.04 -9.07 8.39
N SER A 27 32.30 -8.66 8.25
CA SER A 27 32.74 -7.27 8.44
C SER A 27 32.25 -6.34 7.33
N ASP A 28 32.26 -6.79 6.08
CA ASP A 28 31.88 -5.95 4.95
C ASP A 28 30.36 -5.92 4.79
N PHE A 29 29.66 -7.01 5.09
CA PHE A 29 28.19 -6.99 5.22
C PHE A 29 27.76 -5.97 6.29
N ALA A 30 28.42 -5.93 7.45
CA ALA A 30 28.07 -4.96 8.50
C ALA A 30 28.30 -3.50 8.06
N LYS A 31 29.41 -3.21 7.32
CA LYS A 31 29.67 -1.85 6.79
C LYS A 31 28.62 -1.40 5.76
N ASN A 32 28.05 -2.34 5.00
CA ASN A 32 27.04 -2.09 3.97
C ASN A 32 25.60 -2.25 4.51
N SER A 33 25.46 -2.38 5.82
CA SER A 33 24.18 -2.54 6.49
C SER A 33 23.89 -1.36 7.40
N THR A 34 22.61 -1.01 7.48
CA THR A 34 22.11 -0.01 8.43
C THR A 34 21.01 -0.68 9.24
N VAL A 35 21.09 -0.54 10.55
CA VAL A 35 20.04 -0.93 11.48
C VAL A 35 19.33 0.32 11.95
N THR A 36 18.02 0.40 11.71
CA THR A 36 17.19 1.51 12.22
C THR A 36 16.26 0.98 13.29
N LEU A 37 16.35 1.54 14.48
CA LEU A 37 15.38 1.35 15.55
C LEU A 37 14.34 2.45 15.47
N TYR A 38 13.07 2.11 15.66
CA TYR A 38 12.03 3.12 15.74
C TYR A 38 10.99 2.78 16.79
N GLU A 39 10.39 3.81 17.35
CA GLU A 39 9.28 3.70 18.28
C GLU A 39 8.31 4.86 18.05
N GLN A 40 7.02 4.56 18.20
CA GLN A 40 5.95 5.54 18.03
C GLN A 40 4.83 5.29 19.03
N VAL A 41 4.42 6.33 19.71
CA VAL A 41 3.19 6.36 20.50
C VAL A 41 2.13 7.15 19.75
N SER A 42 0.96 6.56 19.58
CA SER A 42 -0.17 7.17 18.88
C SER A 42 -1.39 7.28 19.79
N LEU A 43 -2.05 8.45 19.71
CA LEU A 43 -3.31 8.74 20.38
C LEU A 43 -4.42 8.86 19.33
N VAL A 44 -5.53 8.16 19.54
CA VAL A 44 -6.66 8.14 18.61
C VAL A 44 -7.93 8.58 19.31
N LYS A 45 -8.58 9.61 18.75
CA LYS A 45 -9.93 10.01 19.13
C LYS A 45 -10.94 9.17 18.34
N LYS A 46 -11.77 8.44 19.07
CA LYS A 46 -12.81 7.57 18.49
C LYS A 46 -14.19 8.16 18.63
N GLN A 47 -15.05 7.83 17.68
CA GLN A 47 -16.50 7.96 17.78
C GLN A 47 -17.15 6.59 17.54
N ILE A 48 -18.40 6.41 17.99
CA ILE A 48 -19.16 5.18 17.73
C ILE A 48 -19.48 5.13 16.24
N SER A 49 -19.08 4.03 15.60
CA SER A 49 -19.35 3.75 14.18
C SER A 49 -20.71 3.05 14.02
N ASP A 50 -21.43 3.36 12.94
CA ASP A 50 -22.57 2.55 12.52
C ASP A 50 -22.16 1.13 12.07
N TRP A 51 -20.88 0.94 11.73
CA TRP A 51 -20.27 -0.33 11.38
C TRP A 51 -19.82 -1.15 12.59
N ARG A 52 -20.29 -0.79 13.78
CA ARG A 52 -19.97 -1.51 15.02
C ARG A 52 -20.46 -2.96 14.99
N ILE A 53 -19.67 -3.86 15.57
CA ILE A 53 -19.98 -5.27 15.74
C ILE A 53 -19.93 -5.56 17.24
N ASN A 54 -20.98 -6.15 17.80
CA ASN A 54 -21.11 -6.33 19.26
C ASN A 54 -20.89 -5.02 20.04
N GLY A 55 -21.39 -3.90 19.51
CA GLY A 55 -21.26 -2.58 20.14
C GLY A 55 -19.88 -1.94 20.07
N ARG A 56 -18.90 -2.55 19.39
CA ARG A 56 -17.51 -2.10 19.29
C ARG A 56 -17.15 -1.75 17.83
N ASN A 57 -16.34 -0.72 17.66
CA ASN A 57 -15.79 -0.40 16.34
C ASN A 57 -14.94 -1.58 15.82
N PRO A 58 -15.02 -1.94 14.52
CA PRO A 58 -14.40 -3.15 14.01
C PRO A 58 -12.86 -3.11 14.06
N TYR A 59 -12.24 -1.95 13.82
CA TYR A 59 -10.78 -1.83 13.67
C TYR A 59 -10.13 -0.91 14.70
N THR A 60 -10.83 0.11 15.20
CA THR A 60 -10.28 1.08 16.15
C THR A 60 -10.82 0.80 17.55
N ARG A 61 -10.11 -0.04 18.31
CA ARG A 61 -10.56 -0.51 19.64
C ARG A 61 -9.99 0.28 20.80
N HIS A 62 -8.74 0.71 20.69
CA HIS A 62 -8.01 1.42 21.74
C HIS A 62 -7.83 2.89 21.38
N ASN A 63 -7.52 3.71 22.37
CA ASN A 63 -7.21 5.13 22.17
C ASN A 63 -5.71 5.39 22.12
N ILE A 64 -4.91 4.44 22.64
CA ILE A 64 -3.46 4.55 22.73
C ILE A 64 -2.86 3.32 22.07
N TYR A 65 -1.85 3.54 21.23
CA TYR A 65 -1.06 2.50 20.59
C TYR A 65 0.42 2.84 20.73
N ASN A 66 1.25 1.84 20.95
CA ASN A 66 2.69 1.95 20.89
C ASN A 66 3.18 0.94 19.83
N ASP A 67 3.92 1.43 18.85
CA ASP A 67 4.50 0.66 17.77
C ASP A 67 6.02 0.80 17.86
N ALA A 68 6.73 -0.31 17.93
CA ALA A 68 8.19 -0.32 17.92
C ALA A 68 8.69 -1.28 16.85
N GLY A 69 9.88 -1.04 16.34
CA GLY A 69 10.44 -1.91 15.34
C GLY A 69 11.93 -1.73 15.12
N VAL A 70 12.46 -2.71 14.41
CA VAL A 70 13.83 -2.75 13.91
C VAL A 70 13.79 -2.98 12.41
N ASN A 71 14.45 -2.13 11.66
CA ASN A 71 14.69 -2.33 10.24
C ASN A 71 16.18 -2.61 10.00
N LEU A 72 16.48 -3.70 9.33
CA LEU A 72 17.82 -4.01 8.81
C LEU A 72 17.78 -3.83 7.30
N THR A 73 18.57 -2.90 6.78
CA THR A 73 18.80 -2.76 5.34
C THR A 73 20.25 -3.09 5.02
N SER A 74 20.49 -3.77 3.91
CA SER A 74 21.83 -4.02 3.40
C SER A 74 21.83 -3.98 1.88
N LYS A 75 22.81 -3.32 1.31
CA LYS A 75 23.05 -3.31 -0.13
C LYS A 75 24.53 -3.52 -0.39
N CYS A 76 24.87 -4.66 -0.98
CA CYS A 76 26.23 -5.03 -1.20
C CYS A 76 26.41 -5.90 -2.46
N ALA A 77 27.60 -5.89 -3.05
CA ALA A 77 27.97 -6.77 -4.15
C ALA A 77 28.29 -8.18 -3.63
N ILE A 78 27.67 -9.20 -4.22
CA ILE A 78 28.09 -10.61 -4.04
C ILE A 78 29.23 -10.92 -5.01
N VAL A 79 29.15 -10.34 -6.20
CA VAL A 79 30.21 -10.37 -7.23
C VAL A 79 30.34 -8.98 -7.81
N ASP A 80 31.53 -8.40 -7.74
CA ASP A 80 31.80 -7.05 -8.21
C ASP A 80 31.33 -6.84 -9.64
N ASN A 81 30.56 -5.77 -9.84
CA ASN A 81 29.98 -5.36 -11.12
C ASN A 81 29.09 -6.42 -11.81
N ALA A 82 28.72 -7.49 -11.14
CA ALA A 82 27.93 -8.56 -11.75
C ALA A 82 26.68 -8.94 -10.93
N LEU A 83 26.78 -9.10 -9.61
CA LEU A 83 25.70 -9.61 -8.79
C LEU A 83 25.57 -8.83 -7.47
N ASP A 84 24.49 -8.10 -7.31
CA ASP A 84 24.16 -7.33 -6.12
C ASP A 84 23.06 -8.00 -5.29
N LEU A 85 23.18 -7.86 -3.96
CA LEU A 85 22.13 -8.16 -2.99
C LEU A 85 21.58 -6.85 -2.42
N ASP A 86 20.24 -6.73 -2.39
CA ASP A 86 19.54 -5.66 -1.70
C ASP A 86 18.49 -6.29 -0.76
N LEU A 87 18.67 -6.09 0.53
CA LEU A 87 17.90 -6.71 1.60
C LEU A 87 17.25 -5.61 2.46
N SER A 88 15.96 -5.79 2.78
CA SER A 88 15.27 -5.00 3.81
C SER A 88 14.37 -5.91 4.64
N LEU A 89 14.67 -6.00 5.94
CA LEU A 89 13.95 -6.81 6.92
C LEU A 89 13.39 -5.90 8.00
N TYR A 90 12.13 -6.13 8.39
CA TYR A 90 11.49 -5.46 9.51
C TYR A 90 11.09 -6.45 10.60
N GLY A 91 11.50 -6.18 11.83
CA GLY A 91 10.90 -6.73 13.02
C GLY A 91 9.96 -5.69 13.62
N LEU A 92 8.68 -6.00 13.70
CA LEU A 92 7.64 -5.09 14.21
C LEU A 92 7.06 -5.65 15.50
N THR A 93 6.81 -4.80 16.47
CA THR A 93 6.04 -5.13 17.66
C THR A 93 5.10 -3.98 18.02
N TRP A 94 3.96 -4.31 18.63
CA TRP A 94 2.96 -3.31 19.01
C TRP A 94 2.27 -3.66 20.32
N TYR A 95 1.97 -2.63 21.05
CA TYR A 95 1.15 -2.68 22.25
C TYR A 95 -0.17 -1.95 22.01
N SER A 96 -1.14 -2.40 22.71
CA SER A 96 -2.51 -2.69 22.44
C SER A 96 -2.61 -3.57 21.21
N PRO A 97 -2.81 -4.89 21.39
CA PRO A 97 -2.96 -5.83 20.29
C PRO A 97 -4.05 -5.35 19.35
N ARG A 98 -3.75 -5.33 18.06
CA ARG A 98 -4.68 -4.90 17.03
C ARG A 98 -5.26 -6.16 16.42
N LYS A 99 -6.51 -6.44 16.73
CA LYS A 99 -7.23 -7.52 16.07
C LYS A 99 -7.46 -7.11 14.63
N VAL A 100 -7.07 -7.97 13.71
CA VAL A 100 -7.15 -7.74 12.26
C VAL A 100 -8.58 -7.92 11.77
N GLY A 101 -9.46 -8.54 12.57
CA GLY A 101 -10.87 -8.71 12.30
C GLY A 101 -11.72 -8.60 13.56
N ALA A 102 -13.02 -8.42 13.37
CA ALA A 102 -13.95 -8.26 14.48
C ALA A 102 -14.12 -9.53 15.31
N PHE A 103 -13.85 -10.69 14.72
CA PHE A 103 -14.01 -12.02 15.35
C PHE A 103 -12.70 -12.75 15.62
N GLU A 104 -11.57 -12.21 15.17
CA GLU A 104 -10.28 -12.85 15.40
C GLU A 104 -9.77 -12.56 16.80
N GLU A 105 -9.38 -13.62 17.48
CA GLU A 105 -8.76 -13.57 18.81
C GLU A 105 -7.23 -13.57 18.74
N ASP A 106 -6.65 -13.36 17.57
CA ASP A 106 -5.21 -13.31 17.42
C ASP A 106 -4.64 -12.11 18.18
N ASP A 107 -3.95 -12.41 19.26
CA ASP A 107 -3.23 -11.46 20.10
C ASP A 107 -1.78 -11.32 19.67
N SER A 108 -1.44 -11.64 18.42
CA SER A 108 -0.08 -11.47 17.95
C SER A 108 0.39 -10.03 18.10
N ARG A 109 1.54 -9.85 18.76
CA ARG A 109 2.12 -8.55 19.12
C ARG A 109 3.40 -8.25 18.37
N SER A 110 3.85 -9.19 17.56
CA SER A 110 5.10 -9.04 16.82
C SER A 110 5.02 -9.76 15.48
N GLN A 111 5.75 -9.24 14.51
CA GLN A 111 5.82 -9.79 13.17
C GLN A 111 7.20 -9.52 12.56
N LEU A 112 7.75 -10.53 11.88
CA LEU A 112 8.91 -10.37 11.01
C LEU A 112 8.45 -10.25 9.56
N LEU A 113 8.93 -9.23 8.87
CA LEU A 113 8.59 -8.94 7.48
C LEU A 113 9.86 -8.87 6.63
N ILE A 114 9.85 -9.55 5.51
CA ILE A 114 10.80 -9.32 4.44
C ILE A 114 10.13 -8.28 3.51
N GLU A 115 10.58 -7.04 3.57
CA GLU A 115 10.10 -6.00 2.67
C GLU A 115 10.70 -6.19 1.28
N ARG A 116 12.01 -6.38 1.23
CA ARG A 116 12.76 -6.57 -0.01
C ARG A 116 13.85 -7.63 0.18
N LEU A 117 13.97 -8.50 -0.79
CA LEU A 117 15.08 -9.43 -0.96
C LEU A 117 15.35 -9.54 -2.45
N ARG A 118 16.25 -8.72 -2.96
CA ARG A 118 16.53 -8.58 -4.39
C ARG A 118 17.94 -9.05 -4.69
N LEU A 119 18.05 -9.98 -5.61
CA LEU A 119 19.30 -10.33 -6.28
C LEU A 119 19.24 -9.71 -7.68
N ALA A 120 20.21 -8.88 -8.01
CA ALA A 120 20.32 -8.19 -9.28
C ALA A 120 21.58 -8.62 -10.01
N TYR A 121 21.42 -9.23 -11.17
CA TYR A 121 22.52 -9.69 -12.02
C TYR A 121 22.64 -8.80 -13.26
N ALA A 122 23.78 -8.16 -13.43
CA ALA A 122 24.11 -7.39 -14.61
C ALA A 122 24.48 -8.35 -15.75
N VAL A 123 23.58 -8.51 -16.73
CA VAL A 123 23.82 -9.33 -17.93
C VAL A 123 24.73 -8.58 -18.89
N SER A 124 24.57 -7.27 -18.99
CA SER A 124 25.41 -6.32 -19.70
C SER A 124 25.26 -4.92 -19.09
N ASP A 125 25.97 -3.92 -19.62
CA ASP A 125 25.88 -2.53 -19.15
C ASP A 125 24.47 -1.94 -19.22
N SER A 126 23.62 -2.47 -20.11
CA SER A 126 22.24 -1.99 -20.31
C SER A 126 21.16 -3.01 -19.93
N VAL A 127 21.51 -4.26 -19.60
CA VAL A 127 20.56 -5.32 -19.33
C VAL A 127 20.80 -5.91 -17.94
N GLN A 128 19.74 -5.94 -17.13
CA GLN A 128 19.77 -6.46 -15.77
C GLN A 128 18.67 -7.50 -15.55
N LEU A 129 18.98 -8.57 -14.84
CA LEU A 129 18.04 -9.56 -14.34
C LEU A 129 17.91 -9.44 -12.83
N GLU A 130 16.71 -9.22 -12.34
CA GLU A 130 16.41 -9.17 -10.91
C GLU A 130 15.51 -10.33 -10.52
N VAL A 131 15.79 -10.95 -9.38
CA VAL A 131 14.98 -12.05 -8.85
C VAL A 131 14.84 -11.90 -7.35
N GLY A 132 13.63 -12.14 -6.84
CA GLY A 132 13.40 -12.13 -5.42
C GLY A 132 12.07 -11.50 -5.03
N LYS A 133 12.04 -10.92 -3.84
CA LYS A 133 10.91 -10.14 -3.37
C LYS A 133 11.11 -8.68 -3.76
N LEU A 134 10.51 -8.32 -4.89
CA LEU A 134 10.74 -7.05 -5.56
C LEU A 134 9.64 -6.04 -5.18
N GLN A 135 10.06 -4.83 -4.81
CA GLN A 135 9.16 -3.72 -4.56
C GLN A 135 9.02 -2.91 -5.85
N ALA A 136 7.94 -3.13 -6.56
CA ALA A 136 7.69 -2.48 -7.85
C ALA A 136 6.61 -1.39 -7.73
N LYS A 137 6.74 -0.48 -6.74
CA LYS A 137 5.85 0.70 -6.73
C LYS A 137 6.20 1.58 -7.93
N GLN A 138 5.23 1.77 -8.80
CA GLN A 138 5.37 2.53 -10.02
C GLN A 138 4.31 3.64 -10.05
N GLY A 139 4.62 4.74 -10.75
CA GLY A 139 3.66 5.80 -11.02
C GLY A 139 4.10 7.18 -10.55
N LEU A 140 3.36 8.20 -10.99
CA LEU A 140 3.72 9.62 -10.91
C LEU A 140 2.98 10.35 -9.78
N PHE A 141 2.00 9.70 -9.14
CA PHE A 141 1.11 10.35 -8.17
C PHE A 141 1.32 9.87 -6.75
N PHE A 142 1.14 10.78 -5.82
CA PHE A 142 1.31 10.54 -4.40
C PHE A 142 0.10 9.78 -3.82
N LEU A 143 -1.14 10.19 -4.17
CA LEU A 143 -2.35 9.58 -3.64
C LEU A 143 -2.56 8.17 -4.18
N ARG A 144 -2.64 8.04 -5.50
CA ARG A 144 -2.82 6.80 -6.22
C ARG A 144 -2.38 6.97 -7.67
N SER A 145 -1.56 6.05 -8.15
CA SER A 145 -1.10 6.04 -9.55
C SER A 145 -1.85 4.97 -10.34
N PRO A 146 -2.67 5.34 -11.32
CA PRO A 146 -3.31 4.39 -12.24
C PRO A 146 -2.35 3.47 -12.96
N SER A 147 -1.14 3.95 -13.29
CA SER A 147 -0.12 3.16 -13.95
C SER A 147 0.57 2.12 -13.07
N ASP A 148 0.30 2.15 -11.75
CA ASP A 148 0.73 1.10 -10.82
C ASP A 148 -0.27 -0.07 -10.86
N LEU A 149 -0.09 -0.94 -11.85
CA LEU A 149 -1.02 -2.03 -12.14
C LEU A 149 -0.92 -3.23 -11.19
N THR A 150 0.17 -3.32 -10.41
CA THR A 150 0.38 -4.41 -9.47
C THR A 150 -0.26 -4.09 -8.11
N PRO A 151 -0.97 -5.06 -7.49
CA PRO A 151 -1.56 -4.82 -6.19
C PRO A 151 -0.49 -4.79 -5.10
N HIS A 152 -0.50 -3.75 -4.28
CA HIS A 152 0.32 -3.65 -3.08
C HIS A 152 -0.55 -3.86 -1.84
N TYR A 153 -0.22 -4.87 -1.05
CA TYR A 153 -0.92 -5.15 0.19
C TYR A 153 -0.13 -4.65 1.38
N TYR A 154 -0.80 -4.04 2.34
CA TYR A 154 -0.17 -3.74 3.61
C TYR A 154 0.13 -5.04 4.36
N ALA A 155 1.36 -5.17 4.82
CA ALA A 155 1.82 -6.28 5.63
C ALA A 155 1.84 -5.85 7.10
N GLY A 156 1.41 -6.74 7.99
CA GLY A 156 1.40 -6.47 9.42
C GLY A 156 0.41 -5.39 9.83
N PHE A 157 0.80 -4.62 10.81
CA PHE A 157 0.00 -3.55 11.34
C PHE A 157 -0.15 -2.40 10.34
N LYS A 158 -1.39 -2.01 10.09
CA LYS A 158 -1.71 -0.77 9.37
C LYS A 158 -2.08 0.27 10.41
N PRO A 159 -1.24 1.30 10.64
CA PRO A 159 -1.72 2.45 11.39
C PRO A 159 -2.89 3.01 10.62
N THR A 160 -4.07 3.01 11.22
CA THR A 160 -5.24 3.58 10.59
C THR A 160 -4.89 5.02 10.23
N ARG A 161 -4.82 5.32 8.92
CA ARG A 161 -4.72 6.67 8.39
C ARG A 161 -3.52 7.53 8.81
N LEU A 162 -2.54 6.98 9.50
CA LEU A 162 -1.28 7.67 9.71
C LEU A 162 -0.54 7.77 8.37
N TYR A 163 -0.34 8.99 7.96
CA TYR A 163 0.37 9.31 6.74
C TYR A 163 1.83 9.64 7.06
N ASP A 164 2.56 8.67 7.63
CA ASP A 164 4.01 8.76 7.74
C ASP A 164 4.64 8.15 6.49
N PRO A 165 5.31 8.92 5.62
CA PRO A 165 5.96 8.41 4.43
C PRO A 165 7.01 7.34 4.73
N ALA A 166 7.67 7.42 5.88
CA ALA A 166 8.68 6.45 6.30
C ALA A 166 8.06 5.14 6.79
N LEU A 167 6.98 5.22 7.57
CA LEU A 167 6.26 4.03 8.05
C LEU A 167 5.38 3.40 6.95
N ARG A 168 4.98 4.18 5.95
CA ARG A 168 4.17 3.68 4.84
C ARG A 168 4.89 2.61 4.02
N THR A 169 6.18 2.74 3.78
CA THR A 169 6.96 1.75 3.03
C THR A 169 7.16 0.47 3.82
N ALA A 170 7.33 0.57 5.15
CA ALA A 170 7.52 -0.58 6.03
C ALA A 170 6.33 -1.56 6.03
N TYR A 171 5.14 -1.08 5.73
CA TYR A 171 3.92 -1.87 5.79
C TYR A 171 3.41 -2.34 4.42
N GLN A 172 4.09 -1.99 3.34
CA GLN A 172 3.74 -2.49 2.00
C GLN A 172 4.46 -3.81 1.71
N SER A 173 3.68 -4.84 1.38
CA SER A 173 4.24 -6.10 0.93
C SER A 173 4.60 -6.01 -0.54
N SER A 174 5.82 -6.36 -0.87
CA SER A 174 6.28 -6.66 -2.22
C SER A 174 5.90 -8.09 -2.64
N SER A 175 5.95 -8.39 -3.92
CA SER A 175 5.68 -9.73 -4.47
C SER A 175 6.99 -10.44 -4.81
N TRP A 176 7.00 -11.76 -4.70
CA TRP A 176 8.05 -12.59 -5.30
C TRP A 176 7.93 -12.49 -6.82
N ALA A 177 9.00 -12.10 -7.47
CA ALA A 177 9.00 -11.83 -8.90
C ALA A 177 10.39 -12.05 -9.53
N ALA A 178 10.41 -12.09 -10.86
CA ALA A 178 11.62 -11.97 -11.65
C ALA A 178 11.41 -10.85 -12.68
N THR A 179 12.37 -9.95 -12.83
CA THR A 179 12.32 -8.82 -13.77
C THR A 179 13.55 -8.84 -14.65
N LEU A 180 13.34 -8.80 -15.95
CA LEU A 180 14.39 -8.48 -16.93
C LEU A 180 14.18 -7.05 -17.37
N SER A 181 15.18 -6.20 -17.18
CA SER A 181 15.16 -4.79 -17.60
C SER A 181 16.26 -4.48 -18.59
N MET A 182 15.97 -3.57 -19.50
CA MET A 182 16.88 -2.97 -20.42
C MET A 182 16.76 -1.45 -20.32
N ASP A 183 17.83 -0.81 -19.89
CA ASP A 183 17.89 0.64 -19.72
C ASP A 183 18.94 1.21 -20.67
N ASN A 184 18.47 2.02 -21.63
CA ASN A 184 19.28 2.78 -22.54
C ASN A 184 19.11 4.28 -22.26
N ARG A 185 19.91 5.11 -22.94
CA ARG A 185 19.82 6.57 -22.78
C ARG A 185 18.43 7.14 -23.09
N ASP A 186 17.76 6.59 -24.11
CA ASP A 186 16.53 7.16 -24.66
C ASP A 186 15.28 6.37 -24.25
N GLU A 187 15.44 5.17 -23.68
CA GLU A 187 14.30 4.29 -23.32
C GLU A 187 14.66 3.31 -22.20
N SER A 188 13.66 2.96 -21.43
CA SER A 188 13.67 1.86 -20.46
C SER A 188 12.57 0.87 -20.79
N LEU A 189 12.92 -0.41 -20.84
CA LEU A 189 11.98 -1.52 -21.08
C LEU A 189 12.17 -2.56 -19.98
N SER A 190 11.08 -3.04 -19.38
CA SER A 190 11.15 -4.14 -18.42
C SER A 190 10.02 -5.13 -18.59
N LEU A 191 10.32 -6.40 -18.32
CA LEU A 191 9.36 -7.49 -18.25
C LEU A 191 9.47 -8.14 -16.88
N THR A 192 8.40 -8.03 -16.08
CA THR A 192 8.31 -8.64 -14.75
C THR A 192 7.33 -9.78 -14.74
N MET A 193 7.77 -10.94 -14.27
CA MET A 193 6.94 -12.13 -14.02
C MET A 193 6.65 -12.24 -12.52
N ILE A 194 5.40 -12.29 -12.13
CA ILE A 194 4.92 -12.52 -10.76
C ILE A 194 4.26 -13.89 -10.72
N PRO A 195 4.88 -14.92 -10.12
CA PRO A 195 4.32 -16.27 -10.09
C PRO A 195 3.19 -16.37 -9.07
N LYS A 196 2.21 -17.22 -9.35
CA LYS A 196 1.19 -17.63 -8.37
C LYS A 196 1.79 -18.65 -7.41
N LEU A 197 2.02 -18.23 -6.17
CA LEU A 197 2.63 -19.05 -5.10
C LEU A 197 1.61 -19.45 -4.02
N ALA A 198 0.46 -18.78 -3.97
CA ALA A 198 -0.61 -19.07 -3.02
C ALA A 198 -1.96 -19.14 -3.72
N THR A 199 -2.83 -20.04 -3.23
CA THR A 199 -4.23 -20.11 -3.65
C THR A 199 -5.09 -19.49 -2.55
N ILE A 200 -5.84 -18.45 -2.91
CA ILE A 200 -6.82 -17.83 -2.03
C ILE A 200 -8.20 -18.19 -2.53
N ASP A 201 -9.04 -18.70 -1.65
CA ASP A 201 -10.44 -18.97 -1.98
C ASP A 201 -11.14 -17.64 -2.30
N LYS A 202 -11.75 -17.56 -3.50
CA LYS A 202 -12.44 -16.35 -3.97
C LYS A 202 -13.58 -15.92 -3.04
N TYR A 203 -14.23 -16.85 -2.36
CA TYR A 203 -15.31 -16.54 -1.40
C TYR A 203 -14.79 -15.87 -0.13
N TYR A 204 -13.54 -16.16 0.27
CA TYR A 204 -12.90 -15.64 1.47
C TYR A 204 -11.75 -14.67 1.15
N LEU A 205 -11.76 -14.05 -0.03
CA LEU A 205 -10.69 -13.15 -0.48
C LEU A 205 -10.44 -12.00 0.50
N THR A 206 -11.47 -11.57 1.20
CA THR A 206 -11.40 -10.47 2.18
C THR A 206 -11.07 -10.93 3.60
N SER A 207 -10.94 -12.24 3.83
CA SER A 207 -10.55 -12.76 5.14
C SER A 207 -9.18 -12.24 5.56
N SER A 208 -9.10 -11.79 6.80
CA SER A 208 -7.87 -11.36 7.45
C SER A 208 -6.87 -12.49 7.69
N ASN A 209 -7.31 -13.76 7.57
CA ASN A 209 -6.44 -14.93 7.67
C ASN A 209 -5.36 -15.00 6.58
N TRP A 210 -5.54 -14.28 5.47
CA TRP A 210 -4.54 -14.24 4.41
C TRP A 210 -3.44 -13.21 4.72
N SER A 211 -2.21 -13.67 4.84
CA SER A 211 -1.07 -12.77 4.97
C SER A 211 -0.86 -11.92 3.72
N ALA A 212 -0.22 -10.77 3.86
CA ALA A 212 0.11 -9.92 2.73
C ALA A 212 1.00 -10.65 1.70
N ASN A 213 1.89 -11.55 2.15
CA ASN A 213 2.70 -12.39 1.27
C ASN A 213 1.85 -13.36 0.42
N GLN A 214 0.85 -14.00 1.02
CA GLN A 214 -0.07 -14.87 0.29
C GLN A 214 -0.88 -14.07 -0.72
N ARG A 215 -1.35 -12.87 -0.36
CA ARG A 215 -2.11 -12.00 -1.25
C ARG A 215 -1.27 -11.48 -2.42
N GLY A 216 0.00 -11.10 -2.18
CA GLY A 216 0.90 -10.56 -3.20
C GLY A 216 1.21 -11.54 -4.34
N ASN A 217 1.20 -12.85 -4.06
CA ASN A 217 1.42 -13.92 -5.04
C ASN A 217 0.24 -14.88 -5.13
N SER A 218 -0.99 -14.37 -5.03
CA SER A 218 -2.23 -15.15 -5.17
C SER A 218 -2.71 -15.27 -6.62
N SER A 219 -2.11 -14.52 -7.53
CA SER A 219 -2.39 -14.53 -8.97
C SER A 219 -1.09 -14.57 -9.76
N GLU A 220 -1.14 -15.15 -10.95
CA GLU A 220 -0.06 -15.05 -11.93
C GLU A 220 -0.20 -13.74 -12.69
N ALA A 221 0.90 -13.02 -12.88
CA ALA A 221 0.92 -11.79 -13.66
C ALA A 221 2.25 -11.60 -14.40
N TRP A 222 2.14 -11.02 -15.59
CA TRP A 222 3.24 -10.57 -16.43
C TRP A 222 3.06 -9.08 -16.69
N LEU A 223 4.02 -8.26 -16.26
CA LEU A 223 4.00 -6.82 -16.43
C LEU A 223 5.08 -6.41 -17.42
N LEU A 224 4.67 -5.89 -18.57
CA LEU A 224 5.54 -5.21 -19.51
C LEU A 224 5.48 -3.71 -19.22
N SER A 225 6.63 -3.07 -19.05
CA SER A 225 6.73 -1.63 -18.82
C SER A 225 7.69 -1.02 -19.83
N TYR A 226 7.27 0.09 -20.44
CA TYR A 226 8.08 0.91 -21.35
C TYR A 226 8.01 2.36 -20.93
N THR A 227 9.14 3.05 -20.94
CA THR A 227 9.25 4.51 -20.73
C THR A 227 10.23 5.09 -21.73
N SER A 228 9.84 6.17 -22.39
CA SER A 228 10.70 6.88 -23.32
C SER A 228 11.30 8.13 -22.67
N HIS A 229 12.59 8.32 -22.83
CA HIS A 229 13.36 9.49 -22.42
C HIS A 229 13.87 10.30 -23.62
N ALA A 230 13.45 9.92 -24.84
CA ALA A 230 13.88 10.58 -26.08
C ALA A 230 13.36 12.01 -26.25
N PHE A 231 12.30 12.38 -25.50
CA PHE A 231 11.69 13.70 -25.61
C PHE A 231 12.22 14.64 -24.52
N ARG A 232 12.52 15.87 -24.92
CA ARG A 232 13.14 16.84 -24.00
C ARG A 232 12.26 17.26 -22.83
N GLN A 233 10.95 17.33 -23.04
CA GLN A 233 9.98 17.83 -22.04
C GLN A 233 8.95 16.77 -21.61
N HIS A 234 8.88 15.66 -22.31
CA HIS A 234 7.91 14.58 -22.05
C HIS A 234 8.62 13.30 -21.68
N THR A 235 8.01 12.55 -20.75
CA THR A 235 8.46 11.22 -20.38
C THR A 235 7.27 10.26 -20.46
N PRO A 236 6.82 9.93 -21.69
CA PRO A 236 5.70 9.03 -21.87
C PRO A 236 6.05 7.60 -21.46
N GLY A 237 5.10 6.94 -20.81
CA GLY A 237 5.21 5.57 -20.38
C GLY A 237 3.97 4.77 -20.75
N MET A 238 4.16 3.46 -20.93
CA MET A 238 3.09 2.50 -21.15
C MET A 238 3.35 1.24 -20.34
N ARG A 239 2.29 0.66 -19.78
CA ARG A 239 2.36 -0.61 -19.04
C ARG A 239 1.23 -1.52 -19.44
N ILE A 240 1.54 -2.81 -19.54
CA ILE A 240 0.58 -3.86 -19.89
C ILE A 240 0.73 -4.96 -18.86
N LEU A 241 -0.35 -5.26 -18.16
CA LEU A 241 -0.46 -6.40 -17.25
C LEU A 241 -1.27 -7.50 -17.91
N LEU A 242 -0.72 -8.71 -17.92
CA LEU A 242 -1.34 -9.91 -18.46
C LEU A 242 -1.28 -11.04 -17.43
N GLY A 243 -2.17 -12.01 -17.51
CA GLY A 243 -2.24 -13.16 -16.61
C GLY A 243 -3.65 -13.37 -16.08
N ASP A 244 -3.78 -13.64 -14.79
CA ASP A 244 -5.08 -13.82 -14.12
C ASP A 244 -5.96 -12.54 -14.15
N SER A 245 -5.36 -11.37 -14.41
CA SER A 245 -6.02 -10.11 -14.71
C SER A 245 -5.35 -9.42 -15.89
N GLN A 246 -6.09 -8.56 -16.62
CA GLN A 246 -5.59 -7.85 -17.78
C GLN A 246 -5.84 -6.36 -17.63
N SER A 247 -4.76 -5.57 -17.81
CA SER A 247 -4.85 -4.12 -17.68
C SER A 247 -3.83 -3.44 -18.59
N VAL A 248 -4.16 -2.24 -19.03
CA VAL A 248 -3.25 -1.37 -19.79
C VAL A 248 -3.25 0.00 -19.15
N ALA A 249 -2.08 0.59 -19.00
CA ALA A 249 -1.93 1.95 -18.50
C ALA A 249 -0.98 2.76 -19.38
N VAL A 250 -1.24 4.05 -19.43
CA VAL A 250 -0.39 5.06 -20.06
C VAL A 250 -0.12 6.18 -19.07
N SER A 251 1.06 6.76 -19.16
CA SER A 251 1.48 7.87 -18.31
C SER A 251 2.29 8.88 -19.12
N ASP A 252 2.24 10.13 -18.71
CA ASP A 252 3.16 11.16 -19.21
C ASP A 252 3.51 12.15 -18.10
N SER A 253 4.77 12.56 -18.07
CA SER A 253 5.29 13.61 -17.22
C SER A 253 5.79 14.72 -18.10
N TYR A 254 5.14 15.89 -18.05
CA TYR A 254 5.47 17.07 -18.84
C TYR A 254 6.20 18.11 -17.99
N HIS A 255 7.47 18.34 -18.28
CA HIS A 255 8.30 19.36 -17.63
C HIS A 255 8.04 20.72 -18.27
N TYR A 256 7.03 21.45 -17.75
CA TYR A 256 6.64 22.76 -18.25
C TYR A 256 7.72 23.82 -17.99
N THR A 257 8.28 23.82 -16.79
CA THR A 257 9.48 24.58 -16.41
C THR A 257 10.41 23.68 -15.59
N PRO A 258 11.64 24.09 -15.27
CA PRO A 258 12.51 23.35 -14.35
C PRO A 258 11.86 23.11 -12.97
N GLN A 259 10.93 23.99 -12.56
CA GLN A 259 10.25 23.92 -11.25
C GLN A 259 8.87 23.24 -11.33
N LEU A 260 8.17 23.30 -12.49
CA LEU A 260 6.80 22.80 -12.63
C LEU A 260 6.73 21.59 -13.55
N THR A 261 6.32 20.46 -12.98
CA THR A 261 6.02 19.23 -13.71
C THR A 261 4.52 18.94 -13.66
N LEU A 262 3.92 18.66 -14.79
CA LEU A 262 2.53 18.23 -14.93
C LEU A 262 2.52 16.72 -15.24
N ASN A 263 1.69 15.98 -14.53
CA ASN A 263 1.59 14.53 -14.65
C ASN A 263 0.17 14.11 -15.06
N ALA A 264 0.08 13.10 -15.91
CA ALA A 264 -1.16 12.46 -16.28
C ALA A 264 -0.98 10.95 -16.36
N GLU A 265 -1.91 10.19 -15.85
CA GLU A 265 -1.97 8.73 -15.96
C GLU A 265 -3.39 8.27 -16.21
N MET A 266 -3.54 7.22 -17.00
CA MET A 266 -4.79 6.55 -17.25
C MET A 266 -4.56 5.04 -17.26
N ALA A 267 -5.46 4.28 -16.66
CA ALA A 267 -5.48 2.83 -16.76
C ALA A 267 -6.86 2.32 -17.15
N TRP A 268 -6.87 1.24 -17.93
CA TRP A 268 -8.03 0.45 -18.27
C TRP A 268 -7.84 -0.97 -17.77
N HIS A 269 -8.88 -1.53 -17.12
CA HIS A 269 -8.90 -2.87 -16.59
C HIS A 269 -10.02 -3.65 -17.28
N ARG A 270 -9.71 -4.81 -17.81
CA ARG A 270 -10.69 -5.66 -18.50
C ARG A 270 -11.74 -6.21 -17.54
N GLU A 271 -11.34 -6.50 -16.30
CA GLU A 271 -12.19 -7.06 -15.27
C GLU A 271 -12.28 -6.12 -14.08
N GLN A 272 -13.45 -6.07 -13.46
CA GLN A 272 -13.67 -5.30 -12.24
C GLN A 272 -12.83 -5.87 -11.10
N ARG A 273 -12.05 -5.01 -10.45
CA ARG A 273 -11.17 -5.36 -9.32
C ARG A 273 -11.89 -5.27 -7.97
N TRP A 274 -13.08 -4.64 -7.96
CA TRP A 274 -13.90 -4.39 -6.78
C TRP A 274 -15.13 -5.26 -6.82
N ARG A 275 -15.57 -5.66 -5.63
CA ARG A 275 -16.88 -6.27 -5.45
C ARG A 275 -17.85 -5.22 -4.94
N HIS A 276 -19.06 -5.25 -5.44
CA HIS A 276 -20.13 -4.34 -5.01
C HIS A 276 -21.17 -5.10 -4.22
N LEU A 277 -21.86 -4.38 -3.30
CA LEU A 277 -22.98 -4.93 -2.55
C LEU A 277 -24.10 -5.31 -3.51
N SER A 278 -24.47 -6.60 -3.52
CA SER A 278 -25.58 -7.11 -4.33
C SER A 278 -26.91 -6.62 -3.77
N GLU A 279 -27.74 -6.00 -4.62
CA GLU A 279 -29.07 -5.55 -4.22
C GLU A 279 -30.00 -6.73 -3.87
N GLU A 280 -29.94 -7.81 -4.66
CA GLU A 280 -30.73 -9.02 -4.44
C GLU A 280 -30.38 -9.65 -3.09
N LYS A 281 -29.09 -9.91 -2.83
CA LYS A 281 -28.64 -10.51 -1.57
C LYS A 281 -28.88 -9.60 -0.37
N SER A 282 -28.78 -8.30 -0.55
CA SER A 282 -29.13 -7.32 0.49
C SER A 282 -30.63 -7.42 0.85
N ALA A 283 -31.50 -7.54 -0.16
CA ALA A 283 -32.95 -7.73 0.05
C ALA A 283 -33.25 -9.09 0.70
N GLU A 284 -32.54 -10.16 0.33
CA GLU A 284 -32.65 -11.47 1.00
C GLU A 284 -32.37 -11.36 2.50
N VAL A 285 -31.27 -10.69 2.90
CA VAL A 285 -30.93 -10.49 4.32
C VAL A 285 -32.02 -9.70 5.03
N GLN A 286 -32.58 -8.66 4.41
CA GLN A 286 -33.67 -7.89 4.98
C GLN A 286 -34.97 -8.72 5.12
N ASN A 287 -35.11 -9.80 4.34
CA ASN A 287 -36.17 -10.79 4.44
C ASN A 287 -35.78 -12.04 5.29
N TYR A 288 -34.72 -11.90 6.09
CA TYR A 288 -34.20 -12.96 6.97
C TYR A 288 -33.73 -14.23 6.26
N ALA A 289 -33.36 -14.13 4.99
CA ALA A 289 -32.57 -15.14 4.32
C ALA A 289 -31.05 -14.86 4.53
N PHE A 290 -30.22 -15.89 4.43
CA PHE A 290 -28.81 -15.81 4.81
C PHE A 290 -27.91 -16.27 3.67
N PRO A 291 -27.70 -15.44 2.61
CA PRO A 291 -26.77 -15.77 1.53
C PRO A 291 -25.34 -15.88 2.06
N SER A 292 -24.53 -16.75 1.44
CA SER A 292 -23.14 -16.97 1.83
C SER A 292 -22.20 -15.80 1.49
N SER A 293 -22.61 -14.89 0.61
CA SER A 293 -21.86 -13.70 0.18
C SER A 293 -22.82 -12.53 -0.01
N LEU A 294 -22.41 -11.32 0.35
CA LEU A 294 -23.13 -10.08 0.11
C LEU A 294 -22.63 -9.33 -1.12
N TYR A 295 -21.39 -9.59 -1.53
CA TYR A 295 -20.70 -8.81 -2.55
C TYR A 295 -20.45 -9.66 -3.79
N ASP A 296 -20.69 -9.06 -4.95
CA ASP A 296 -20.44 -9.68 -6.24
C ASP A 296 -19.49 -8.82 -7.09
N THR A 297 -18.74 -9.46 -7.97
CA THR A 297 -18.03 -8.81 -9.07
C THR A 297 -18.99 -8.67 -10.24
N GLU A 298 -19.09 -7.48 -10.79
CA GLU A 298 -19.82 -7.25 -12.04
C GLU A 298 -18.88 -7.50 -13.23
N ASP A 299 -19.42 -8.01 -14.33
CA ASP A 299 -18.67 -8.16 -15.58
C ASP A 299 -18.60 -6.82 -16.31
N LYS A 300 -17.80 -5.91 -15.76
CA LYS A 300 -17.59 -4.56 -16.28
C LYS A 300 -16.11 -4.23 -16.33
N ASN A 301 -15.75 -3.38 -17.29
CA ASN A 301 -14.41 -2.82 -17.36
C ASN A 301 -14.21 -1.73 -16.30
N GLY A 302 -12.99 -1.64 -15.77
CA GLY A 302 -12.57 -0.57 -14.87
C GLY A 302 -11.76 0.49 -15.60
N VAL A 303 -11.88 1.75 -15.18
CA VAL A 303 -11.07 2.88 -15.67
C VAL A 303 -10.59 3.69 -14.48
N GLU A 304 -9.30 4.01 -14.46
CA GLU A 304 -8.67 4.95 -13.54
C GLU A 304 -8.05 6.12 -14.32
N LEU A 305 -8.10 7.31 -13.76
CA LEU A 305 -7.46 8.52 -14.29
C LEU A 305 -6.85 9.31 -13.13
N ALA A 306 -5.63 9.78 -13.30
CA ALA A 306 -5.02 10.77 -12.43
C ALA A 306 -4.41 11.89 -13.24
N VAL A 307 -4.63 13.11 -12.82
CA VAL A 307 -4.00 14.31 -13.39
C VAL A 307 -3.57 15.23 -12.27
N GLY A 308 -2.44 15.90 -12.43
CA GLY A 308 -1.96 16.79 -11.39
C GLY A 308 -0.67 17.52 -11.77
N GLY A 309 -0.16 18.26 -10.81
CA GLY A 309 1.10 18.97 -10.97
C GLY A 309 1.89 19.01 -9.68
N GLN A 310 3.19 19.10 -9.85
CA GLN A 310 4.17 19.25 -8.79
C GLN A 310 5.02 20.47 -9.06
N TYR A 311 5.10 21.37 -8.08
CA TYR A 311 5.97 22.54 -8.13
C TYR A 311 7.09 22.39 -7.09
N THR A 312 8.33 22.49 -7.54
CA THR A 312 9.53 22.43 -6.71
C THR A 312 10.21 23.80 -6.71
N THR A 313 10.36 24.41 -5.54
CA THR A 313 11.04 25.69 -5.40
C THR A 313 12.56 25.54 -5.55
N ASP A 314 13.27 26.66 -5.71
CA ASP A 314 14.74 26.69 -5.75
C ASP A 314 15.37 26.23 -4.42
N THR A 315 14.60 26.24 -3.33
CA THR A 315 14.99 25.72 -2.02
C THR A 315 14.53 24.27 -1.79
N PHE A 316 14.15 23.55 -2.85
CA PHE A 316 13.70 22.16 -2.84
C PHE A 316 12.43 21.89 -2.02
N ASN A 317 11.63 22.91 -1.73
CA ASN A 317 10.28 22.70 -1.21
C ASN A 317 9.36 22.24 -2.33
N VAL A 318 8.56 21.21 -2.07
CA VAL A 318 7.69 20.55 -3.04
C VAL A 318 6.23 20.76 -2.66
N PHE A 319 5.41 21.11 -3.64
CA PHE A 319 3.96 21.24 -3.52
C PHE A 319 3.30 20.43 -4.62
N GLY A 320 2.32 19.62 -4.27
CA GLY A 320 1.57 18.79 -5.20
C GLY A 320 0.07 19.03 -5.12
N LEU A 321 -0.59 19.00 -6.27
CA LEU A 321 -2.04 19.00 -6.39
C LEU A 321 -2.44 17.92 -7.40
N GLU A 322 -3.35 17.04 -7.00
CA GLU A 322 -3.72 15.84 -7.75
C GLU A 322 -5.24 15.66 -7.76
N TYR A 323 -5.79 15.30 -8.90
CA TYR A 323 -7.14 14.80 -9.03
C TYR A 323 -7.07 13.33 -9.44
N TYR A 324 -7.85 12.50 -8.77
CA TYR A 324 -7.96 11.06 -9.05
C TYR A 324 -9.42 10.66 -9.28
N TYR A 325 -9.62 9.84 -10.30
CA TYR A 325 -10.90 9.24 -10.65
C TYR A 325 -10.75 7.73 -10.83
N GLN A 326 -11.75 6.98 -10.36
CA GLN A 326 -11.92 5.56 -10.64
C GLN A 326 -13.39 5.22 -10.89
N SER A 327 -13.66 4.45 -11.95
CA SER A 327 -15.02 4.05 -12.30
C SER A 327 -15.61 3.04 -11.34
N GLU A 328 -14.76 2.20 -10.74
CA GLU A 328 -15.14 1.08 -9.87
C GLU A 328 -15.46 1.50 -8.43
N GLY A 329 -15.11 2.72 -8.01
CA GLY A 329 -15.43 3.21 -6.67
C GLY A 329 -16.94 3.31 -6.44
N TYR A 330 -17.34 3.31 -5.17
CA TYR A 330 -18.76 3.44 -4.80
C TYR A 330 -19.32 4.81 -5.16
N SER A 331 -20.48 4.82 -5.82
CA SER A 331 -21.30 6.00 -5.99
C SER A 331 -21.99 6.38 -4.68
N ARG A 332 -22.57 7.59 -4.62
CA ARG A 332 -23.39 8.03 -3.46
C ARG A 332 -24.56 7.09 -3.18
N SER A 333 -25.19 6.56 -4.22
CA SER A 333 -26.33 5.63 -4.09
C SER A 333 -25.87 4.29 -3.54
N GLU A 334 -24.77 3.73 -4.03
CA GLU A 334 -24.21 2.46 -3.55
C GLU A 334 -23.72 2.58 -2.10
N TRP A 335 -23.05 3.69 -1.76
CA TRP A 335 -22.65 3.95 -0.38
C TRP A 335 -23.83 4.08 0.57
N ARG A 336 -24.92 4.73 0.12
CA ARG A 336 -26.17 4.84 0.87
C ARG A 336 -26.81 3.47 1.11
N LYS A 337 -26.88 2.59 0.10
CA LYS A 337 -27.42 1.23 0.24
C LYS A 337 -26.63 0.39 1.26
N GLN A 338 -25.31 0.50 1.25
CA GLN A 338 -24.49 -0.15 2.28
C GLN A 338 -24.86 0.33 3.68
N ARG A 339 -25.06 1.63 3.87
CA ARG A 339 -25.47 2.20 5.15
C ARG A 339 -26.88 1.77 5.56
N GLU A 340 -27.82 1.71 4.63
CA GLU A 340 -29.18 1.24 4.87
C GLU A 340 -29.17 -0.22 5.36
N LEU A 341 -28.43 -1.09 4.71
CA LEU A 341 -28.24 -2.48 5.16
C LEU A 341 -27.57 -2.51 6.53
N MET A 342 -26.53 -1.73 6.76
CA MET A 342 -25.86 -1.69 8.06
C MET A 342 -26.79 -1.19 9.18
N THR A 343 -27.65 -0.21 8.89
CA THR A 343 -28.65 0.29 9.83
C THR A 343 -29.67 -0.80 10.17
N PHE A 344 -30.14 -1.55 9.18
CA PHE A 344 -31.02 -2.71 9.38
C PHE A 344 -30.35 -3.76 10.28
N LEU A 345 -29.11 -4.14 9.99
CA LEU A 345 -28.34 -5.13 10.77
C LEU A 345 -28.04 -4.65 12.20
N ASN A 346 -28.07 -3.35 12.48
CA ASN A 346 -27.92 -2.80 13.82
C ASN A 346 -29.20 -2.77 14.64
N THR A 347 -30.36 -3.06 14.02
CA THR A 347 -31.64 -3.10 14.73
C THR A 347 -31.72 -4.36 15.58
N PRO A 348 -31.84 -4.26 16.91
CA PRO A 348 -31.97 -5.44 17.74
C PRO A 348 -33.23 -6.23 17.40
N THR A 349 -33.11 -7.54 17.22
CA THR A 349 -34.26 -8.41 16.89
C THR A 349 -34.92 -8.96 18.12
N GLY A 350 -34.28 -8.91 19.28
CA GLY A 350 -34.72 -9.56 20.50
C GLY A 350 -34.44 -11.08 20.52
N TYR A 351 -33.84 -11.63 19.46
CA TYR A 351 -33.49 -13.03 19.34
C TYR A 351 -31.99 -13.21 19.15
N ALA A 352 -31.27 -13.59 20.19
CA ALA A 352 -29.81 -13.62 20.20
C ALA A 352 -29.13 -14.43 19.06
N PRO A 353 -29.66 -15.57 18.56
CA PRO A 353 -29.07 -16.22 17.39
C PRO A 353 -29.13 -15.37 16.14
N LEU A 354 -30.20 -14.60 15.91
CA LEU A 354 -30.37 -13.73 14.78
C LEU A 354 -29.46 -12.49 14.88
N ASP A 355 -29.36 -11.90 16.08
CA ASP A 355 -28.44 -10.79 16.33
C ASP A 355 -26.98 -11.20 16.05
N ARG A 356 -26.58 -12.45 16.41
CA ARG A 356 -25.25 -12.99 16.05
C ARG A 356 -25.07 -13.20 14.55
N ALA A 357 -26.11 -13.64 13.84
CA ALA A 357 -26.06 -13.77 12.38
C ALA A 357 -25.87 -12.38 11.73
N PHE A 358 -26.57 -11.37 12.23
CA PHE A 358 -26.42 -9.97 11.78
C PHE A 358 -24.99 -9.44 12.04
N ASP A 359 -24.41 -9.74 13.20
CA ASP A 359 -23.01 -9.38 13.48
C ASP A 359 -22.04 -10.03 12.49
N SER A 360 -22.30 -11.28 12.04
CA SER A 360 -21.49 -11.92 11.00
C SER A 360 -21.57 -11.18 9.66
N TYR A 361 -22.73 -10.72 9.25
CA TYR A 361 -22.90 -9.90 8.04
C TYR A 361 -22.22 -8.52 8.16
N LYS A 362 -22.34 -7.88 9.32
CA LYS A 362 -21.59 -6.63 9.59
C LYS A 362 -20.09 -6.85 9.48
N TYR A 363 -19.59 -7.98 9.96
CA TYR A 363 -18.19 -8.36 9.80
C TYR A 363 -17.79 -8.54 8.33
N LEU A 364 -18.59 -9.27 7.53
CA LEU A 364 -18.34 -9.43 6.10
C LEU A 364 -18.26 -8.08 5.37
N MET A 365 -19.21 -7.19 5.67
CA MET A 365 -19.23 -5.84 5.09
C MET A 365 -17.99 -5.02 5.50
N ALA A 366 -17.65 -5.01 6.79
CA ALA A 366 -16.47 -4.31 7.29
C ALA A 366 -15.16 -4.87 6.71
N SER A 367 -15.08 -6.20 6.56
CA SER A 367 -13.92 -6.87 5.96
C SER A 367 -13.76 -6.52 4.49
N GLU A 368 -14.85 -6.43 3.72
CA GLU A 368 -14.79 -6.03 2.30
C GLU A 368 -14.20 -4.63 2.13
N ILE A 369 -14.74 -3.66 2.88
CA ILE A 369 -14.26 -2.27 2.85
C ILE A 369 -12.81 -2.18 3.32
N SER A 370 -12.45 -2.88 4.39
CA SER A 370 -11.08 -2.91 4.91
C SER A 370 -10.10 -3.52 3.91
N ASN A 371 -10.50 -4.59 3.21
CA ASN A 371 -9.66 -5.23 2.20
C ASN A 371 -9.34 -4.29 1.04
N THR A 372 -10.32 -3.53 0.56
CA THR A 372 -10.13 -2.49 -0.45
C THR A 372 -9.12 -1.45 0.02
N GLY A 373 -9.26 -0.95 1.24
CA GLY A 373 -8.29 -0.04 1.86
C GLY A 373 -6.89 -0.65 2.03
N ASN A 374 -6.78 -1.95 2.32
CA ASN A 374 -5.51 -2.65 2.44
C ASN A 374 -4.78 -2.81 1.09
N LYS A 375 -5.50 -2.75 -0.03
CA LYS A 375 -4.93 -2.65 -1.38
C LYS A 375 -4.48 -1.23 -1.75
N GLY A 376 -4.57 -0.27 -0.84
CA GLY A 376 -4.30 1.15 -1.11
C GLY A 376 -5.36 1.82 -1.99
N MET A 377 -6.54 1.23 -2.10
CA MET A 377 -7.64 1.77 -2.88
C MET A 377 -8.54 2.67 -2.03
N LEU A 378 -9.05 3.71 -2.64
CA LEU A 378 -10.01 4.65 -2.06
C LEU A 378 -11.43 4.19 -2.38
N GLN A 379 -12.39 4.42 -1.48
CA GLN A 379 -13.74 3.84 -1.61
C GLN A 379 -14.63 4.54 -2.64
N GLY A 380 -14.45 5.85 -2.83
CA GLY A 380 -15.27 6.66 -3.75
C GLY A 380 -14.72 6.72 -5.16
N LYS A 381 -15.38 7.50 -6.02
CA LYS A 381 -15.01 7.66 -7.43
C LYS A 381 -14.08 8.84 -7.69
N HIS A 382 -14.21 9.93 -6.93
CA HIS A 382 -13.54 11.20 -7.23
C HIS A 382 -12.84 11.76 -6.00
N TYR A 383 -11.56 12.08 -6.16
CA TYR A 383 -10.74 12.65 -5.09
C TYR A 383 -9.93 13.83 -5.57
N LEU A 384 -9.71 14.76 -4.66
CA LEU A 384 -8.72 15.81 -4.78
C LEU A 384 -7.69 15.61 -3.65
N ASN A 385 -6.42 15.67 -4.00
CA ASN A 385 -5.31 15.57 -3.06
C ASN A 385 -4.39 16.78 -3.21
N ALA A 386 -4.06 17.42 -2.09
CA ALA A 386 -3.04 18.45 -2.01
C ALA A 386 -2.04 18.07 -0.93
N TRP A 387 -0.75 18.18 -1.23
CA TRP A 387 0.31 17.82 -0.31
C TRP A 387 1.51 18.72 -0.50
N SER A 388 2.36 18.82 0.51
CA SER A 388 3.67 19.44 0.35
C SER A 388 4.73 18.78 1.23
N SER A 389 5.99 19.01 0.85
CA SER A 389 7.17 18.70 1.65
C SER A 389 8.02 19.96 1.71
N VAL A 390 8.06 20.57 2.89
CA VAL A 390 8.70 21.87 3.12
C VAL A 390 9.84 21.70 4.12
N GLN A 391 11.01 22.17 3.77
CA GLN A 391 12.16 22.30 4.66
C GLN A 391 12.14 23.69 5.30
N LEU A 392 11.70 23.79 6.57
CA LEU A 392 11.68 25.08 7.28
C LEU A 392 13.09 25.58 7.62
N THR A 393 13.96 24.64 7.93
CA THR A 393 15.40 24.84 8.11
C THR A 393 16.11 23.66 7.46
N HIS A 394 17.44 23.65 7.41
CA HIS A 394 18.18 22.49 6.89
C HIS A 394 17.88 21.17 7.61
N GLN A 395 17.16 21.21 8.71
CA GLN A 395 16.94 20.06 9.58
C GLN A 395 15.46 19.71 9.82
N ILE A 396 14.51 20.65 9.67
CA ILE A 396 13.10 20.42 10.00
C ILE A 396 12.30 20.27 8.71
N ALA A 397 11.76 19.08 8.50
CA ALA A 397 10.83 18.79 7.40
C ALA A 397 9.38 18.82 7.88
N VAL A 398 8.50 19.46 7.11
CA VAL A 398 7.07 19.61 7.39
C VAL A 398 6.28 19.13 6.17
N GLN A 399 5.38 18.19 6.39
CA GLN A 399 4.64 17.50 5.31
C GLN A 399 3.13 17.53 5.61
N PRO A 400 2.42 18.62 5.29
CA PRO A 400 0.96 18.65 5.33
C PRO A 400 0.37 17.92 4.13
N TYR A 401 -0.83 17.35 4.32
CA TYR A 401 -1.62 16.75 3.25
C TYR A 401 -3.12 16.94 3.46
N PHE A 402 -3.85 16.93 2.35
CA PHE A 402 -5.30 17.06 2.28
C PHE A 402 -5.84 16.11 1.22
N ILE A 403 -6.70 15.16 1.61
CA ILE A 403 -7.38 14.25 0.70
C ILE A 403 -8.89 14.46 0.85
N VAL A 404 -9.56 14.86 -0.21
CA VAL A 404 -10.99 15.14 -0.24
C VAL A 404 -11.70 14.12 -1.11
N ASN A 405 -12.66 13.39 -0.53
CA ASN A 405 -13.62 12.61 -1.31
C ASN A 405 -14.72 13.55 -1.80
N LEU A 406 -14.76 13.81 -3.11
CA LEU A 406 -15.75 14.73 -3.71
C LEU A 406 -17.18 14.15 -3.75
N MET A 407 -17.33 12.83 -3.51
CA MET A 407 -18.65 12.17 -3.52
C MET A 407 -19.41 12.42 -2.22
N ASP A 408 -18.79 12.27 -1.07
CA ASP A 408 -19.40 12.43 0.26
C ASP A 408 -18.93 13.70 1.00
N LYS A 409 -18.01 14.45 0.39
CA LYS A 409 -17.40 15.68 0.93
C LYS A 409 -16.60 15.48 2.21
N SER A 410 -16.20 14.23 2.50
CA SER A 410 -15.29 13.97 3.60
C SER A 410 -13.86 14.34 3.24
N THR A 411 -13.09 14.72 4.25
CA THR A 411 -11.70 15.13 4.08
C THR A 411 -10.83 14.43 5.12
N LEU A 412 -9.73 13.86 4.68
CA LEU A 412 -8.64 13.43 5.55
C LEU A 412 -7.51 14.45 5.43
N SER A 413 -7.18 15.11 6.52
CA SER A 413 -6.08 16.06 6.59
C SER A 413 -5.05 15.63 7.64
N GLY A 414 -3.80 15.93 7.41
CA GLY A 414 -2.75 15.65 8.37
C GLY A 414 -1.52 16.50 8.16
N LEU A 415 -0.66 16.43 9.16
CA LEU A 415 0.61 17.13 9.23
C LEU A 415 1.64 16.19 9.84
N HIS A 416 2.75 15.97 9.16
CA HIS A 416 3.91 15.28 9.68
C HIS A 416 5.08 16.26 9.79
N ILE A 417 5.82 16.19 10.90
CA ILE A 417 7.01 17.01 11.16
C ILE A 417 8.11 16.05 11.60
N SER A 418 9.27 16.14 11.00
CA SER A 418 10.47 15.40 11.42
C SER A 418 11.69 16.32 11.52
N ALA A 419 12.58 15.98 12.44
CA ALA A 419 13.81 16.68 12.66
C ALA A 419 14.89 15.76 13.22
N PRO A 420 16.14 15.79 12.73
CA PRO A 420 17.26 15.17 13.40
C PRO A 420 17.56 15.90 14.71
N LEU A 421 17.84 15.17 15.76
CA LEU A 421 18.18 15.71 17.09
C LEU A 421 19.69 15.72 17.30
N THR A 422 20.41 16.37 16.39
CA THR A 422 21.88 16.42 16.37
C THR A 422 22.53 16.98 17.65
N PHE A 423 21.75 17.74 18.44
CA PHE A 423 22.20 18.23 19.76
C PHE A 423 22.22 17.13 20.85
N ILE A 424 21.57 15.98 20.61
CA ILE A 424 21.62 14.79 21.47
C ILE A 424 22.55 13.75 20.83
N ASP A 425 22.28 13.39 19.59
CA ASP A 425 23.01 12.39 18.82
C ASP A 425 22.73 12.61 17.31
N ASP A 426 23.77 12.58 16.49
CA ASP A 426 23.66 12.76 15.02
C ASP A 426 22.85 11.63 14.33
N GLN A 427 22.67 10.49 15.00
CA GLN A 427 21.94 9.33 14.51
C GLN A 427 20.48 9.33 14.95
N LEU A 428 20.02 10.30 15.76
CA LEU A 428 18.69 10.37 16.29
C LEU A 428 17.81 11.33 15.49
N GLU A 429 16.66 10.85 15.02
CA GLU A 429 15.60 11.63 14.38
C GLU A 429 14.32 11.52 15.22
N ALA A 430 13.72 12.65 15.57
CA ALA A 430 12.39 12.70 16.15
C ALA A 430 11.35 13.09 15.12
N TYR A 431 10.15 12.57 15.25
CA TYR A 431 9.03 12.94 14.41
C TYR A 431 7.73 13.00 15.20
N THR A 432 6.81 13.82 14.73
CA THR A 432 5.47 13.94 15.28
C THR A 432 4.48 14.23 14.17
N GLY A 433 3.22 13.93 14.40
CA GLY A 433 2.17 14.25 13.44
C GLY A 433 0.79 14.23 14.04
N VAL A 434 -0.12 14.84 13.31
CA VAL A 434 -1.55 14.86 13.63
C VAL A 434 -2.36 14.61 12.37
N TYR A 435 -3.53 13.99 12.54
CA TYR A 435 -4.49 13.83 11.44
C TYR A 435 -5.91 14.03 11.93
N SER A 436 -6.80 14.39 11.01
CA SER A 436 -8.23 14.55 11.25
C SER A 436 -9.05 14.10 10.05
N ALA A 437 -10.06 13.27 10.30
CA ALA A 437 -11.07 12.89 9.35
C ALA A 437 -12.30 13.78 9.55
N LEU A 438 -12.52 14.72 8.64
CA LEU A 438 -13.64 15.66 8.65
C LEU A 438 -14.77 15.13 7.76
N GLY A 439 -15.99 15.17 8.23
CA GLY A 439 -17.16 14.68 7.52
C GLY A 439 -18.22 14.12 8.48
N SER A 440 -19.28 13.54 7.93
CA SER A 440 -20.27 12.84 8.77
C SER A 440 -19.68 11.52 9.30
N ALA A 441 -20.24 11.01 10.39
CA ALA A 441 -19.85 9.73 10.98
C ALA A 441 -19.90 8.54 10.00
N ASN A 442 -20.65 8.68 8.92
CA ASN A 442 -20.86 7.68 7.88
C ASN A 442 -20.12 7.97 6.58
N SER A 443 -19.24 8.98 6.57
CA SER A 443 -18.39 9.30 5.43
C SER A 443 -17.20 8.36 5.37
N GLU A 444 -16.58 8.24 4.20
CA GLU A 444 -15.47 7.32 3.96
C GLU A 444 -14.35 7.44 5.00
N PHE A 445 -13.96 8.68 5.34
CA PHE A 445 -12.82 8.87 6.23
C PHE A 445 -13.15 8.71 7.73
N ALA A 446 -14.42 8.59 8.10
CA ALA A 446 -14.85 8.49 9.50
C ALA A 446 -15.65 7.22 9.83
N PHE A 447 -16.02 6.41 8.84
CA PHE A 447 -17.03 5.35 9.02
C PHE A 447 -16.63 4.22 9.99
N PHE A 448 -15.34 3.93 10.19
CA PHE A 448 -14.88 2.99 11.21
C PHE A 448 -14.66 3.62 12.60
N GLY A 449 -15.01 4.89 12.74
CA GLY A 449 -14.97 5.59 14.02
C GLY A 449 -13.63 6.17 14.42
N ASP A 450 -12.60 6.12 13.59
CA ASP A 450 -11.34 6.82 13.76
C ASP A 450 -11.48 8.21 13.13
N VAL A 451 -11.54 9.26 13.95
CA VAL A 451 -11.86 10.61 13.46
C VAL A 451 -10.73 11.61 13.59
N ALA A 452 -9.81 11.40 14.50
CA ALA A 452 -8.61 12.22 14.65
C ALA A 452 -7.56 11.46 15.45
N GLY A 453 -6.33 11.84 15.28
CA GLY A 453 -5.24 11.28 16.06
C GLY A 453 -3.98 12.11 15.98
N GLY A 454 -3.03 11.75 16.81
CA GLY A 454 -1.70 12.30 16.80
C GLY A 454 -0.69 11.24 17.23
N TYR A 455 0.55 11.45 16.89
CA TYR A 455 1.63 10.55 17.22
C TYR A 455 2.92 11.31 17.46
N VAL A 456 3.78 10.69 18.24
CA VAL A 456 5.17 11.12 18.45
C VAL A 456 6.04 9.88 18.40
N GLY A 457 7.18 9.99 17.80
CA GLY A 457 8.12 8.88 17.69
C GLY A 457 9.55 9.34 17.43
N PHE A 458 10.44 8.35 17.38
CA PHE A 458 11.82 8.56 17.05
C PHE A 458 12.36 7.42 16.17
N LYS A 459 13.44 7.70 15.46
CA LYS A 459 14.27 6.74 14.74
C LYS A 459 15.71 6.91 15.19
N TYR A 460 16.40 5.81 15.36
CA TYR A 460 17.81 5.79 15.67
C TYR A 460 18.54 4.91 14.65
N TYR A 461 19.52 5.47 13.99
CA TYR A 461 20.28 4.83 12.92
C TYR A 461 21.61 4.32 13.46
N LEU A 462 21.86 2.99 13.32
CA LEU A 462 23.06 2.29 13.77
C LEU A 462 23.94 1.85 12.60
#